data_a16a725021893edaa88e1588a580ea7c
#
_entry.id   a16a725021893edaa88e1588a580ea7c
#
_cell.length_a   1.000
_cell.length_b   1.000
_cell.length_c   1.000
_cell.angle_alpha   90.00
_cell.angle_beta   90.00
_cell.angle_gamma   90.00
#
_symmetry.space_group_name_H-M   'P 1'
#
loop_
_entity.id
_entity.type
_entity.pdbx_description
1 polymer ?
#
loop_
_entity_poly.entity_id
_entity_poly.type
_entity_poly.pdbx_seq_one_letter_code
_entity_poly.pdbx_strand_id
1 'polypeptide(L)'
;MPDQTLLLKNADVLCTMSEPGENESNIESEIKGGGLFARNGIIEAVGESSSLPQIADTIIDMKGHVVIPGMVNTHHHLFQNLTRAVPAAQNSELFGWLKTLYPIWSNIGPEHVYWSTALGLAELALSGCTTVSYTHLTLPTICSV
;
A
#
# COMPACT_ATOMS: atom_id res chain seq x y z
N MET A 1 -0.68 21.56 -14.60
CA MET A 1 0.32 20.60 -15.12
C MET A 1 -0.34 19.91 -16.29
N PRO A 2 0.39 19.49 -17.33
CA PRO A 2 -0.21 18.68 -18.38
C PRO A 2 -0.75 17.38 -17.76
N ASP A 3 -1.85 16.87 -18.30
CA ASP A 3 -2.41 15.60 -17.87
C ASP A 3 -1.38 14.49 -18.08
N GLN A 4 -1.17 13.66 -17.05
CA GLN A 4 -0.31 12.47 -17.14
C GLN A 4 -1.18 11.23 -17.27
N THR A 5 -0.96 10.45 -18.32
CA THR A 5 -1.71 9.24 -18.59
C THR A 5 -0.83 8.00 -18.53
N LEU A 6 -1.39 6.93 -17.97
CA LEU A 6 -0.77 5.60 -17.84
C LEU A 6 -1.68 4.54 -18.42
N LEU A 7 -1.13 3.69 -19.28
CA LEU A 7 -1.77 2.47 -19.73
C LEU A 7 -0.95 1.26 -19.29
N LEU A 8 -1.53 0.38 -18.47
CA LEU A 8 -1.05 -0.98 -18.29
C LEU A 8 -1.84 -1.88 -19.23
N LYS A 9 -1.18 -2.73 -20.01
CA LYS A 9 -1.85 -3.60 -20.99
C LYS A 9 -1.28 -5.02 -21.00
N ASN A 10 -2.06 -5.95 -21.53
CA ASN A 10 -1.67 -7.35 -21.77
C ASN A 10 -1.29 -8.12 -20.50
N ALA A 11 -1.83 -7.77 -19.32
CA ALA A 11 -1.62 -8.59 -18.14
C ALA A 11 -2.16 -10.02 -18.39
N ASP A 12 -1.43 -11.05 -18.00
CA ASP A 12 -1.92 -12.43 -18.09
C ASP A 12 -3.25 -12.56 -17.32
N VAL A 13 -3.30 -11.91 -16.14
CA VAL A 13 -4.54 -11.72 -15.38
C VAL A 13 -4.49 -10.35 -14.71
N LEU A 14 -5.57 -9.59 -14.81
CA LEU A 14 -5.81 -8.40 -14.00
C LEU A 14 -6.94 -8.73 -13.01
N CYS A 15 -6.65 -8.65 -11.71
CA CYS A 15 -7.62 -8.88 -10.64
C CYS A 15 -8.19 -7.55 -10.16
N THR A 16 -9.51 -7.42 -10.18
CA THR A 16 -10.21 -6.21 -9.69
C THR A 16 -10.59 -6.31 -8.23
N MET A 17 -10.61 -7.53 -7.67
CA MET A 17 -11.13 -7.86 -6.33
C MET A 17 -12.60 -7.46 -6.14
N SER A 18 -13.34 -7.28 -7.23
CA SER A 18 -14.78 -7.01 -7.17
C SER A 18 -15.55 -8.28 -6.88
N GLU A 19 -16.52 -8.23 -5.96
CA GLU A 19 -17.43 -9.34 -5.74
C GLU A 19 -18.41 -9.46 -6.90
N PRO A 20 -18.73 -10.69 -7.35
CA PRO A 20 -19.71 -10.90 -8.41
C PRO A 20 -21.08 -10.34 -8.00
N GLY A 21 -21.59 -9.39 -8.76
CA GLY A 21 -22.93 -8.81 -8.54
C GLY A 21 -22.99 -7.58 -7.62
N GLU A 22 -21.88 -7.13 -7.02
CA GLU A 22 -21.86 -5.92 -6.19
C GLU A 22 -21.72 -4.61 -6.98
N ASN A 23 -21.30 -4.67 -8.22
CA ASN A 23 -21.10 -3.48 -9.05
C ASN A 23 -22.13 -3.37 -10.17
N GLU A 24 -22.70 -2.17 -10.35
CA GLU A 24 -23.59 -1.83 -11.47
C GLU A 24 -22.93 -2.04 -12.86
N SER A 25 -21.59 -2.16 -12.91
CA SER A 25 -20.79 -2.26 -14.13
C SER A 25 -20.48 -3.67 -14.59
N ASN A 26 -20.91 -4.75 -13.90
CA ASN A 26 -20.59 -6.16 -14.24
C ASN A 26 -19.09 -6.41 -14.54
N ILE A 27 -18.19 -5.73 -13.83
CA ILE A 27 -16.74 -5.93 -14.01
C ILE A 27 -16.39 -7.30 -13.41
N GLU A 28 -15.76 -8.16 -14.23
CA GLU A 28 -15.27 -9.46 -13.79
C GLU A 28 -14.17 -9.29 -12.72
N SER A 29 -14.12 -10.19 -11.74
CA SER A 29 -13.09 -10.22 -10.70
C SER A 29 -11.69 -10.50 -11.26
N GLU A 30 -11.61 -11.24 -12.38
CA GLU A 30 -10.38 -11.57 -13.09
C GLU A 30 -10.56 -11.34 -14.58
N ILE A 31 -9.68 -10.55 -15.19
CA ILE A 31 -9.69 -10.20 -16.61
C ILE A 31 -8.42 -10.75 -17.26
N LYS A 32 -8.53 -11.76 -18.11
CA LYS A 32 -7.41 -12.31 -18.89
C LYS A 32 -7.05 -11.34 -20.02
N GLY A 33 -5.75 -11.13 -20.25
CA GLY A 33 -5.29 -10.12 -21.21
C GLY A 33 -5.73 -8.71 -20.82
N GLY A 34 -5.99 -8.53 -19.53
CA GLY A 34 -6.54 -7.30 -18.98
C GLY A 34 -5.54 -6.15 -18.92
N GLY A 35 -6.09 -4.97 -18.69
CA GLY A 35 -5.33 -3.75 -18.50
C GLY A 35 -6.12 -2.69 -17.76
N LEU A 36 -5.46 -1.57 -17.49
CA LEU A 36 -6.09 -0.37 -16.93
C LEU A 36 -5.54 0.88 -17.60
N PHE A 37 -6.38 1.89 -17.68
CA PHE A 37 -5.99 3.23 -18.08
C PHE A 37 -6.24 4.18 -16.91
N ALA A 38 -5.22 4.98 -16.59
CA ALA A 38 -5.30 5.98 -15.53
C ALA A 38 -4.88 7.34 -16.04
N ARG A 39 -5.48 8.40 -15.47
CA ARG A 39 -5.14 9.80 -15.70
C ARG A 39 -4.93 10.51 -14.38
N ASN A 40 -3.81 11.20 -14.25
CA ASN A 40 -3.48 11.98 -13.04
C ASN A 40 -3.59 11.13 -11.74
N GLY A 41 -3.22 9.84 -11.81
CA GLY A 41 -3.30 8.92 -10.68
C GLY A 41 -4.69 8.33 -10.41
N ILE A 42 -5.70 8.65 -11.22
CA ILE A 42 -7.06 8.09 -11.10
C ILE A 42 -7.29 7.05 -12.20
N ILE A 43 -7.73 5.87 -11.82
CA ILE A 43 -8.13 4.83 -12.78
C ILE A 43 -9.45 5.25 -13.43
N GLU A 44 -9.44 5.44 -14.75
CA GLU A 44 -10.60 5.82 -15.55
C GLU A 44 -11.27 4.61 -16.23
N ALA A 45 -10.49 3.58 -16.55
CA ALA A 45 -11.00 2.38 -17.21
C ALA A 45 -10.20 1.14 -16.83
N VAL A 46 -10.91 0.02 -16.69
CA VAL A 46 -10.38 -1.33 -16.47
C VAL A 46 -11.13 -2.29 -17.39
N GLY A 47 -10.42 -3.20 -18.03
CA GLY A 47 -11.05 -4.16 -18.95
C GLY A 47 -10.02 -4.92 -19.80
N GLU A 48 -10.49 -5.55 -20.86
CA GLU A 48 -9.59 -6.12 -21.85
C GLU A 48 -8.72 -5.04 -22.49
N SER A 49 -7.43 -5.30 -22.66
CA SER A 49 -6.46 -4.32 -23.17
C SER A 49 -6.86 -3.72 -24.50
N SER A 50 -7.56 -4.48 -25.37
CA SER A 50 -8.04 -4.02 -26.68
C SER A 50 -9.15 -2.97 -26.59
N SER A 51 -9.90 -2.94 -25.49
CA SER A 51 -11.01 -1.99 -25.26
C SER A 51 -10.59 -0.67 -24.64
N LEU A 52 -9.34 -0.57 -24.17
CA LEU A 52 -8.82 0.61 -23.47
C LEU A 52 -8.28 1.66 -24.46
N PRO A 53 -8.14 2.93 -24.06
CA PRO A 53 -7.39 3.93 -24.81
C PRO A 53 -5.98 3.43 -25.13
N GLN A 54 -5.60 3.44 -26.41
CA GLN A 54 -4.32 2.87 -26.86
C GLN A 54 -3.17 3.91 -26.86
N ILE A 55 -3.45 5.16 -26.54
CA ILE A 55 -2.49 6.27 -26.47
C ILE A 55 -2.42 6.74 -25.03
N ALA A 56 -1.22 6.75 -24.47
CA ALA A 56 -0.92 7.26 -23.15
C ALA A 56 0.53 7.78 -23.12
N ASP A 57 0.84 8.66 -22.16
CA ASP A 57 2.21 9.20 -21.98
C ASP A 57 3.16 8.08 -21.53
N THR A 58 2.65 7.15 -20.72
CA THR A 58 3.39 5.96 -20.30
C THR A 58 2.57 4.71 -20.62
N ILE A 59 3.19 3.78 -21.34
CA ILE A 59 2.59 2.48 -21.67
C ILE A 59 3.51 1.39 -21.13
N ILE A 60 2.95 0.48 -20.32
CA ILE A 60 3.68 -0.66 -19.75
C ILE A 60 3.01 -1.95 -20.24
N ASP A 61 3.79 -2.80 -20.91
CA ASP A 61 3.34 -4.14 -21.30
C ASP A 61 3.51 -5.10 -20.12
N MET A 62 2.41 -5.62 -19.61
CA MET A 62 2.32 -6.50 -18.44
C MET A 62 2.29 -7.98 -18.82
N LYS A 63 2.65 -8.33 -20.03
CA LYS A 63 2.72 -9.74 -20.46
C LYS A 63 3.63 -10.55 -19.53
N GLY A 64 3.14 -11.72 -19.09
CA GLY A 64 3.83 -12.57 -18.11
C GLY A 64 3.62 -12.12 -16.65
N HIS A 65 2.75 -11.14 -16.39
CA HIS A 65 2.49 -10.62 -15.05
C HIS A 65 1.01 -10.72 -14.66
N VAL A 66 0.79 -10.83 -13.37
CA VAL A 66 -0.51 -10.63 -12.74
C VAL A 66 -0.55 -9.20 -12.17
N VAL A 67 -1.63 -8.48 -12.46
CA VAL A 67 -1.88 -7.14 -11.91
C VAL A 67 -2.94 -7.25 -10.84
N ILE A 68 -2.64 -6.77 -9.65
CA ILE A 68 -3.54 -6.76 -8.49
C ILE A 68 -3.65 -5.34 -7.93
N PRO A 69 -4.73 -5.00 -7.21
CA PRO A 69 -4.78 -3.77 -6.43
C PRO A 69 -3.66 -3.71 -5.40
N GLY A 70 -3.27 -2.51 -5.01
CA GLY A 70 -2.31 -2.31 -3.92
C GLY A 70 -2.81 -2.95 -2.63
N MET A 71 -1.90 -3.57 -1.88
CA MET A 71 -2.23 -4.27 -0.65
C MET A 71 -2.65 -3.30 0.46
N VAL A 72 -3.54 -3.76 1.33
CA VAL A 72 -3.99 -3.03 2.51
C VAL A 72 -3.39 -3.66 3.76
N ASN A 73 -2.63 -2.90 4.52
CA ASN A 73 -2.14 -3.29 5.84
C ASN A 73 -3.07 -2.74 6.90
N THR A 74 -3.80 -3.60 7.58
CA THR A 74 -4.80 -3.22 8.57
C THR A 74 -4.25 -3.13 10.00
N HIS A 75 -2.97 -3.45 10.23
CA HIS A 75 -2.35 -3.42 11.54
C HIS A 75 -0.87 -3.03 11.44
N HIS A 76 -0.55 -1.83 11.87
CA HIS A 76 0.83 -1.35 11.91
C HIS A 76 1.09 -0.42 13.11
N HIS A 77 2.33 -0.38 13.57
CA HIS A 77 2.82 0.51 14.63
C HIS A 77 4.09 1.21 14.13
N LEU A 78 3.91 2.25 13.32
CA LEU A 78 5.00 2.91 12.59
C LEU A 78 6.17 3.38 13.48
N PHE A 79 5.89 3.87 14.71
CA PHE A 79 6.92 4.33 15.63
C PHE A 79 7.81 3.19 16.18
N GLN A 80 7.35 1.93 16.10
CA GLN A 80 8.06 0.76 16.64
C GLN A 80 9.13 0.22 15.70
N ASN A 81 9.18 0.68 14.45
CA ASN A 81 10.12 0.16 13.46
C ASN A 81 11.59 0.24 13.91
N LEU A 82 11.98 1.27 14.65
CA LEU A 82 13.34 1.41 15.17
C LEU A 82 13.69 0.38 16.26
N THR A 83 12.69 -0.25 16.86
CA THR A 83 12.88 -1.18 17.98
C THR A 83 12.43 -2.61 17.70
N ARG A 84 12.02 -2.93 16.46
CA ARG A 84 11.48 -4.25 16.10
C ARG A 84 12.44 -5.43 16.27
N ALA A 85 13.75 -5.16 16.35
CA ALA A 85 14.78 -6.19 16.48
C ALA A 85 15.64 -6.05 17.75
N VAL A 86 15.11 -5.42 18.81
CA VAL A 86 15.82 -5.30 20.10
C VAL A 86 16.03 -6.69 20.70
N PRO A 87 17.30 -7.15 20.89
CA PRO A 87 17.56 -8.55 21.32
C PRO A 87 16.88 -8.94 22.62
N ALA A 88 16.85 -8.04 23.62
CA ALA A 88 16.25 -8.28 24.91
C ALA A 88 14.70 -8.45 24.86
N ALA A 89 14.07 -8.05 23.77
CA ALA A 89 12.63 -8.18 23.56
C ALA A 89 12.26 -9.41 22.69
N GLN A 90 13.25 -10.11 22.12
CA GLN A 90 13.00 -11.26 21.25
C GLN A 90 12.48 -12.46 22.08
N ASN A 91 11.52 -13.17 21.52
CA ASN A 91 10.87 -14.34 22.12
C ASN A 91 10.21 -14.08 23.48
N SER A 92 9.93 -12.82 23.80
CA SER A 92 9.26 -12.45 25.05
C SER A 92 7.74 -12.54 24.88
N GLU A 93 7.04 -12.94 25.94
CA GLU A 93 5.59 -12.75 26.03
C GLU A 93 5.25 -11.25 26.09
N LEU A 94 4.00 -10.89 25.79
CA LEU A 94 3.55 -9.50 25.66
C LEU A 94 4.01 -8.59 26.82
N PHE A 95 3.82 -8.99 28.06
CA PHE A 95 4.21 -8.14 29.20
C PHE A 95 5.73 -8.03 29.39
N GLY A 96 6.48 -9.08 29.10
CA GLY A 96 7.94 -9.05 29.09
C GLY A 96 8.47 -8.11 27.99
N TRP A 97 7.88 -8.21 26.79
CA TRP A 97 8.16 -7.36 25.66
C TRP A 97 7.88 -5.87 25.97
N LEU A 98 6.71 -5.56 26.54
CA LEU A 98 6.36 -4.20 26.94
C LEU A 98 7.30 -3.64 28.01
N LYS A 99 7.61 -4.43 29.06
CA LYS A 99 8.56 -4.01 30.12
C LYS A 99 9.94 -3.67 29.56
N THR A 100 10.38 -4.39 28.53
CA THR A 100 11.66 -4.16 27.86
C THR A 100 11.64 -2.89 27.00
N LEU A 101 10.56 -2.67 26.27
CA LEU A 101 10.50 -1.60 25.26
C LEU A 101 10.00 -0.26 25.80
N TYR A 102 9.12 -0.21 26.81
CA TYR A 102 8.63 1.06 27.36
C TYR A 102 9.76 2.02 27.84
N PRO A 103 10.80 1.56 28.53
CA PRO A 103 11.92 2.43 28.88
C PRO A 103 12.66 3.00 27.67
N ILE A 104 12.70 2.26 26.55
CA ILE A 104 13.28 2.72 25.30
C ILE A 104 12.34 3.75 24.66
N TRP A 105 11.05 3.43 24.56
CA TRP A 105 10.06 4.30 23.94
C TRP A 105 9.84 5.61 24.68
N SER A 106 10.04 5.64 26.01
CA SER A 106 9.96 6.87 26.78
C SER A 106 11.01 7.92 26.39
N ASN A 107 12.05 7.50 25.65
CA ASN A 107 13.09 8.37 25.12
C ASN A 107 12.91 8.70 23.63
N ILE A 108 11.84 8.21 22.99
CA ILE A 108 11.54 8.51 21.59
C ILE A 108 10.97 9.92 21.52
N GLY A 109 11.68 10.80 20.83
CA GLY A 109 11.24 12.15 20.51
C GLY A 109 10.67 12.26 19.08
N PRO A 110 10.24 13.47 18.69
CA PRO A 110 9.61 13.74 17.39
C PRO A 110 10.43 13.28 16.19
N GLU A 111 11.71 13.48 16.21
CA GLU A 111 12.61 13.10 15.12
C GLU A 111 12.67 11.57 14.95
N HIS A 112 12.72 10.83 16.05
CA HIS A 112 12.70 9.37 16.02
C HIS A 112 11.38 8.84 15.40
N VAL A 113 10.24 9.44 15.78
CA VAL A 113 8.94 9.08 15.20
C VAL A 113 8.92 9.38 13.70
N TYR A 114 9.45 10.53 13.28
CA TYR A 114 9.54 10.87 11.86
C TYR A 114 10.31 9.81 11.07
N TRP A 115 11.54 9.50 11.48
CA TRP A 115 12.36 8.53 10.76
C TRP A 115 11.81 7.10 10.82
N SER A 116 11.25 6.70 11.96
CA SER A 116 10.58 5.41 12.11
C SER A 116 9.39 5.29 11.16
N THR A 117 8.59 6.34 11.08
CA THR A 117 7.43 6.40 10.17
C THR A 117 7.88 6.40 8.71
N ALA A 118 8.88 7.21 8.34
CA ALA A 118 9.41 7.26 6.99
C ALA A 118 9.94 5.89 6.54
N LEU A 119 10.69 5.20 7.41
CA LEU A 119 11.16 3.85 7.16
C LEU A 119 9.99 2.87 6.94
N GLY A 120 9.02 2.88 7.84
CA GLY A 120 7.86 1.97 7.74
C GLY A 120 7.03 2.21 6.48
N LEU A 121 6.81 3.47 6.11
CA LEU A 121 6.08 3.81 4.88
C LEU A 121 6.87 3.40 3.62
N ALA A 122 8.20 3.57 3.63
CA ALA A 122 9.03 3.11 2.53
C ALA A 122 8.99 1.58 2.37
N GLU A 123 9.06 0.83 3.46
CA GLU A 123 8.94 -0.64 3.43
C GLU A 123 7.56 -1.10 2.96
N LEU A 124 6.49 -0.44 3.41
CA LEU A 124 5.12 -0.72 2.96
C LEU A 124 4.99 -0.46 1.44
N ALA A 125 5.49 0.68 0.95
CA ALA A 125 5.46 0.99 -0.48
C ALA A 125 6.25 -0.02 -1.31
N LEU A 126 7.44 -0.40 -0.87
CA LEU A 126 8.28 -1.41 -1.54
C LEU A 126 7.65 -2.81 -1.53
N SER A 127 6.79 -3.11 -0.57
CA SER A 127 6.03 -4.37 -0.52
C SER A 127 4.72 -4.33 -1.31
N GLY A 128 4.42 -3.22 -2.01
CA GLY A 128 3.18 -3.04 -2.78
C GLY A 128 1.97 -2.66 -1.92
N CYS A 129 2.18 -2.25 -0.68
CA CYS A 129 1.11 -1.75 0.18
C CYS A 129 0.82 -0.28 -0.14
N THR A 130 -0.43 0.03 -0.46
CA THR A 130 -0.89 1.39 -0.82
C THR A 130 -1.78 2.02 0.24
N THR A 131 -2.24 1.23 1.20
CA THR A 131 -3.14 1.67 2.27
C THR A 131 -2.72 1.06 3.58
N VAL A 132 -2.63 1.86 4.64
CA VAL A 132 -2.29 1.37 5.98
C VAL A 132 -3.21 1.98 7.02
N SER A 133 -3.72 1.11 7.91
CA SER A 133 -4.34 1.52 9.17
C SER A 133 -3.34 1.31 10.29
N TYR A 134 -3.16 2.30 11.15
CA TYR A 134 -2.26 2.22 12.30
C TYR A 134 -2.93 2.78 13.55
N THR A 135 -2.63 2.19 14.70
CA THR A 135 -3.31 2.49 15.97
C THR A 135 -2.62 3.56 16.80
N HIS A 136 -1.44 4.04 16.39
CA HIS A 136 -0.67 5.04 17.11
C HIS A 136 -0.44 6.28 16.27
N LEU A 137 -0.46 7.40 16.97
CA LEU A 137 -0.40 8.74 16.41
C LEU A 137 0.89 8.97 15.60
N THR A 138 0.74 9.51 14.43
CA THR A 138 1.78 10.27 13.78
C THR A 138 1.83 11.66 14.42
N LEU A 139 2.99 12.31 14.39
CA LEU A 139 3.20 13.63 15.00
C LEU A 139 2.09 14.67 14.75
N PRO A 140 1.50 14.81 13.55
CA PRO A 140 0.41 15.75 13.34
C PRO A 140 -0.84 15.46 14.14
N THR A 141 -1.08 14.20 14.52
CA THR A 141 -2.26 13.80 15.28
C THR A 141 -2.09 13.94 16.79
N ILE A 142 -0.88 14.06 17.29
CA ILE A 142 -0.62 14.34 18.72
C ILE A 142 -1.14 15.72 19.11
N CYS A 143 -1.19 16.66 18.15
CA CYS A 143 -1.66 18.04 18.41
C CYS A 143 -3.19 18.20 18.32
N SER A 144 -3.93 17.16 18.03
CA SER A 144 -5.39 17.21 17.83
C SER A 144 -6.18 16.42 18.86
N VAL A 145 -5.55 15.97 19.94
CA VAL A 145 -6.19 15.27 21.07
C VAL A 145 -6.25 16.19 22.28
#